data_0a819e57da1bf0cddb5768ebe2bf6d1a
#
_entry.id   0a819e57da1bf0cddb5768ebe2bf6d1a
#
_cell.length_a   1.000
_cell.length_b   1.000
_cell.length_c   1.000
_cell.angle_alpha   90.00
_cell.angle_beta   90.00
_cell.angle_gamma   90.00
#
_symmetry.space_group_name_H-M   'P 1'
#
loop_
_entity.id
_entity.type
_entity.pdbx_description
1 polymer ?
#
loop_
_entity_poly.entity_id
_entity_poly.type
_entity_poly.pdbx_seq_one_letter_code
_entity_poly.pdbx_strand_id
1 'polypeptide(L)'
;MSKAGLIHLTRCMAVALAPETLVNCVAPGLLEGTRATANLRSEQIERSASSSLLKRPADKDDCADMVVAMCRTETMTGQTVVIDAGRIFH
;
A
#
# COMPACT_ATOMS: atom_id res chain seq x y z
N MET A 1 12.69 2.40 4.42
CA MET A 1 12.81 1.93 3.01
C MET A 1 11.89 2.75 2.14
N SER A 2 12.35 3.21 0.98
CA SER A 2 11.50 3.97 0.06
C SER A 2 10.46 3.06 -0.61
N LYS A 3 9.38 3.68 -1.11
CA LYS A 3 8.35 2.95 -1.87
C LYS A 3 8.96 2.28 -3.11
N ALA A 4 9.82 2.99 -3.84
CA ALA A 4 10.50 2.42 -5.00
C ALA A 4 11.38 1.23 -4.64
N GLY A 5 12.09 1.30 -3.51
CA GLY A 5 12.90 0.19 -3.01
C GLY A 5 12.06 -1.02 -2.65
N LEU A 6 10.90 -0.80 -2.02
CA LEU A 6 9.97 -1.88 -1.67
C LEU A 6 9.39 -2.55 -2.90
N ILE A 7 9.02 -1.78 -3.91
CA ILE A 7 8.50 -2.31 -5.19
C ILE A 7 9.58 -3.18 -5.86
N HIS A 8 10.81 -2.70 -5.92
CA HIS A 8 11.92 -3.44 -6.51
C HIS A 8 12.21 -4.72 -5.74
N LEU A 9 12.26 -4.64 -4.41
CA LEU A 9 12.48 -5.81 -3.55
C LEU A 9 11.39 -6.86 -3.76
N THR A 10 10.13 -6.44 -3.87
CA THR A 10 8.99 -7.33 -4.13
C THR A 10 9.23 -8.12 -5.42
N ARG A 11 9.65 -7.46 -6.49
CA ARG A 11 9.94 -8.09 -7.78
C ARG A 11 11.12 -9.06 -7.68
N CYS A 12 12.18 -8.66 -7.00
CA CYS A 12 13.35 -9.51 -6.81
C CYS A 12 13.00 -10.77 -6.03
N MET A 13 12.24 -10.64 -4.95
CA MET A 13 11.81 -11.78 -4.15
C MET A 13 10.85 -12.69 -4.91
N ALA A 14 9.96 -12.12 -5.73
CA ALA A 14 9.06 -12.91 -6.56
C ALA A 14 9.83 -13.80 -7.52
N VAL A 15 10.88 -13.27 -8.15
CA VAL A 15 11.74 -14.04 -9.04
C VAL A 15 12.53 -15.11 -8.27
N ALA A 16 13.10 -14.73 -7.14
CA ALA A 16 13.95 -15.63 -6.35
C ALA A 16 13.18 -16.80 -5.73
N LEU A 17 11.91 -16.59 -5.36
CA LEU A 17 11.11 -17.58 -4.63
C LEU A 17 10.11 -18.32 -5.53
N ALA A 18 10.04 -17.98 -6.80
CA ALA A 18 9.19 -18.71 -7.75
C ALA A 18 9.76 -20.09 -8.00
N PRO A 19 8.92 -21.11 -8.28
CA PRO A 19 7.47 -21.06 -8.27
C PRO A 19 6.82 -21.41 -6.92
N GLU A 20 7.61 -21.63 -5.87
CA GLU A 20 7.13 -22.12 -4.56
C GLU A 20 6.36 -21.06 -3.77
N THR A 21 6.71 -19.78 -3.95
CA THR A 21 6.15 -18.71 -3.14
C THR A 21 5.73 -17.54 -4.01
N LEU A 22 4.53 -17.01 -3.75
CA LEU A 22 4.05 -15.78 -4.35
C LEU A 22 4.45 -14.60 -3.45
N VAL A 23 4.95 -13.53 -4.06
CA VAL A 23 5.38 -12.33 -3.31
C VAL A 23 4.73 -11.11 -3.93
N ASN A 24 3.88 -10.45 -3.17
CA ASN A 24 3.16 -9.25 -3.59
C ASN A 24 3.25 -8.19 -2.48
N CYS A 25 2.92 -6.97 -2.83
CA CYS A 25 3.04 -5.84 -1.91
C CYS A 25 1.80 -4.95 -1.97
N VAL A 26 1.39 -4.45 -0.81
CA VAL A 26 0.42 -3.36 -0.71
C VAL A 26 1.17 -2.12 -0.22
N ALA A 27 1.08 -1.04 -0.97
CA ALA A 27 1.71 0.23 -0.64
C ALA A 27 0.63 1.24 -0.26
N PRO A 28 0.36 1.44 1.04
CA PRO A 28 -0.64 2.41 1.47
C PRO A 28 -0.06 3.83 1.45
N GLY A 29 -0.95 4.80 1.29
CA GLY A 29 -0.63 6.19 1.59
C GLY A 29 -0.80 6.47 3.07
N LEU A 30 -1.21 7.70 3.42
CA LEU A 30 -1.53 8.05 4.81
C LEU A 30 -2.80 7.31 5.23
N LEU A 31 -2.69 6.45 6.24
CA LEU A 31 -3.83 5.68 6.77
C LEU A 31 -4.38 6.36 8.01
N GLU A 32 -5.70 6.55 8.04
CA GLU A 32 -6.39 7.05 9.21
C GLU A 32 -6.52 5.94 10.26
N GLY A 33 -6.36 6.31 11.52
CA GLY A 33 -6.58 5.40 12.66
C GLY A 33 -5.45 4.40 12.92
N THR A 34 -4.29 4.57 12.29
CA THR A 34 -3.12 3.75 12.57
C THR A 34 -2.23 4.41 13.62
N ARG A 35 -1.32 3.62 14.21
CA ARG A 35 -0.33 4.15 15.15
C ARG A 35 0.56 5.22 14.51
N ALA A 36 0.90 5.06 13.24
CA ALA A 36 1.72 6.02 12.51
C ALA A 36 1.02 7.39 12.39
N THR A 37 -0.30 7.40 12.18
CA THR A 37 -1.06 8.64 12.02
C THR A 37 -1.51 9.23 13.35
N ALA A 38 -1.52 8.45 14.44
CA ALA A 38 -1.93 8.93 15.77
C ALA A 38 -1.03 10.07 16.29
N ASN A 39 0.21 10.15 15.81
CA ASN A 39 1.18 11.18 16.21
C ASN A 39 1.13 12.41 15.29
N LEU A 40 0.31 12.40 14.24
CA LEU A 40 0.17 13.52 13.33
C LEU A 40 -0.89 14.50 13.84
N ARG A 41 -0.65 15.77 13.59
CA ARG A 41 -1.66 16.80 13.86
C ARG A 41 -2.83 16.65 12.88
N SER A 42 -4.03 16.99 13.34
CA SER A 42 -5.22 16.97 12.48
C SER A 42 -5.03 17.78 11.19
N GLU A 43 -4.31 18.90 11.28
CA GLU A 43 -3.99 19.74 10.12
C GLU A 43 -3.18 19.01 9.06
N GLN A 44 -2.22 18.17 9.49
CA GLN A 44 -1.38 17.39 8.58
C GLN A 44 -2.21 16.31 7.88
N ILE A 45 -3.12 15.68 8.60
CA ILE A 45 -4.03 14.67 8.05
C ILE A 45 -4.96 15.32 7.03
N GLU A 46 -5.57 16.45 7.38
CA GLU A 46 -6.47 17.17 6.48
C GLU A 46 -5.76 17.66 5.22
N ARG A 47 -4.54 18.17 5.36
CA ARG A 47 -3.74 18.65 4.25
C ARG A 47 -3.39 17.51 3.30
N SER A 48 -3.01 16.38 3.85
CA SER A 48 -2.70 15.19 3.06
C SER A 48 -3.94 14.67 2.35
N ALA A 49 -5.07 14.61 3.04
CA ALA A 49 -6.33 14.16 2.46
C ALA A 49 -6.80 15.11 1.34
N SER A 50 -6.69 16.43 1.54
CA SER A 50 -7.14 17.40 0.54
C SER A 50 -6.29 17.40 -0.73
N SER A 51 -5.06 16.91 -0.68
CA SER A 51 -4.19 16.80 -1.85
C SER A 51 -4.45 15.53 -2.68
N SER A 52 -5.24 14.60 -2.19
CA SER A 52 -5.60 13.38 -2.93
C SER A 52 -6.79 13.62 -3.84
N LEU A 53 -6.93 12.78 -4.88
CA LEU A 53 -8.08 12.88 -5.80
C LEU A 53 -9.40 12.58 -5.09
N LEU A 54 -9.40 11.63 -4.16
CA LEU A 54 -10.62 11.25 -3.44
C LEU A 54 -10.90 12.14 -2.23
N LYS A 55 -10.01 13.10 -1.95
CA LYS A 55 -10.18 14.08 -0.86
C LYS A 55 -10.36 13.44 0.51
N ARG A 56 -9.68 12.34 0.74
CA ARG A 56 -9.70 11.59 1.99
C ARG A 56 -8.41 10.80 2.16
N PRO A 57 -8.03 10.42 3.38
CA PRO A 57 -6.89 9.53 3.58
C PRO A 57 -7.24 8.12 3.09
N ALA A 58 -6.22 7.29 2.87
CA ALA A 58 -6.43 5.89 2.55
C ALA A 58 -7.07 5.18 3.76
N ASP A 59 -7.95 4.23 3.46
CA ASP A 59 -8.64 3.46 4.50
C ASP A 59 -7.81 2.22 4.85
N LYS A 60 -7.55 2.04 6.15
CA LYS A 60 -6.81 0.86 6.63
C LYS A 60 -7.54 -0.44 6.33
N ASP A 61 -8.87 -0.43 6.34
CA ASP A 61 -9.66 -1.63 6.06
C ASP A 61 -9.57 -2.03 4.59
N ASP A 62 -9.51 -1.04 3.67
CA ASP A 62 -9.27 -1.31 2.26
C ASP A 62 -7.92 -1.97 2.04
N CYS A 63 -6.89 -1.51 2.75
CA CYS A 63 -5.56 -2.11 2.68
C CYS A 63 -5.56 -3.54 3.22
N ALA A 64 -6.22 -3.77 4.35
CA ALA A 64 -6.34 -5.10 4.94
C ALA A 64 -7.11 -6.06 4.02
N ASP A 65 -8.20 -5.61 3.42
CA ASP A 65 -8.98 -6.39 2.48
C ASP A 65 -8.15 -6.78 1.25
N MET A 66 -7.31 -5.87 0.77
CA MET A 66 -6.44 -6.15 -0.35
C MET A 66 -5.38 -7.21 0.00
N VAL A 67 -4.81 -7.16 1.20
CA VAL A 67 -3.85 -8.17 1.66
C VAL A 67 -4.51 -9.55 1.70
N VAL A 68 -5.73 -9.63 2.24
CA VAL A 68 -6.47 -10.90 2.28
C VAL A 68 -6.77 -11.40 0.87
N ALA A 69 -7.17 -10.52 -0.05
CA ALA A 69 -7.42 -10.87 -1.44
C ALA A 69 -6.15 -11.42 -2.11
N MET A 70 -5.01 -10.79 -1.88
CA MET A 70 -3.72 -11.26 -2.41
C MET A 70 -3.36 -12.65 -1.90
N CYS A 71 -3.67 -12.94 -0.62
CA CYS A 71 -3.42 -14.25 -0.04
C CYS A 71 -4.27 -15.36 -0.63
N ARG A 72 -5.36 -15.02 -1.31
CA ARG A 72 -6.27 -15.98 -1.95
C ARG A 72 -5.96 -16.23 -3.42
N THR A 73 -5.05 -15.45 -4.01
CA THR A 73 -4.70 -15.61 -5.42
C THR A 73 -3.67 -16.73 -5.59
N GLU A 74 -3.67 -17.36 -6.76
CA GLU A 74 -2.74 -18.45 -7.06
C GLU A 74 -1.80 -18.13 -8.22
N THR A 75 -2.10 -17.07 -8.99
CA THR A 75 -1.35 -16.73 -10.19
C THR A 75 -0.87 -15.28 -10.20
N MET A 76 -0.81 -14.63 -9.05
CA MET A 76 -0.35 -13.26 -8.92
C MET A 76 0.94 -13.23 -8.13
N THR A 77 2.01 -12.70 -8.72
CA THR A 77 3.28 -12.51 -8.02
C THR A 77 4.05 -11.32 -8.59
N GLY A 78 4.89 -10.71 -7.79
CA GLY A 78 5.70 -9.58 -8.19
C GLY A 78 4.94 -8.27 -8.34
N GLN A 79 3.70 -8.20 -7.89
CA GLN A 79 2.84 -7.03 -8.07
C GLN A 79 2.80 -6.15 -6.83
N THR A 80 2.61 -4.85 -7.07
CA THR A 80 2.39 -3.87 -6.01
C THR A 80 1.08 -3.15 -6.28
N VAL A 81 0.21 -3.14 -5.28
CA VAL A 81 -1.06 -2.40 -5.34
C VAL A 81 -0.95 -1.18 -4.43
N VAL A 82 -1.21 -0.01 -4.98
CA VAL A 82 -1.13 1.26 -4.26
C VAL A 82 -2.52 1.67 -3.83
N ILE A 83 -2.69 1.93 -2.52
CA ILE A 83 -3.97 2.39 -1.95
C ILE A 83 -3.69 3.70 -1.23
N ASP A 84 -3.85 4.82 -1.92
CA ASP A 84 -3.51 6.14 -1.43
C ASP A 84 -4.59 7.21 -1.70
N ALA A 85 -5.80 6.78 -2.01
CA ALA A 85 -6.93 7.65 -2.37
C ALA A 85 -6.63 8.56 -3.58
N GLY A 86 -5.72 8.12 -4.45
CA GLY A 86 -5.38 8.87 -5.67
C GLY A 86 -4.45 10.04 -5.41
N ARG A 87 -3.60 9.95 -4.39
CA ARG A 87 -2.68 11.04 -4.08
C ARG A 87 -1.52 11.14 -5.08
N ILE A 88 -0.94 9.99 -5.46
CA ILE A 88 0.19 9.91 -6.39
C ILE A 88 -0.04 8.74 -7.33
N PHE A 89 0.11 8.96 -8.63
CA PHE A 89 0.09 7.88 -9.61
C PHE A 89 1.49 7.35 -9.86
N HIS A 90 1.58 6.05 -9.96
CA HIS A 90 2.86 5.33 -10.10
C HIS A 90 2.95 4.57 -11.42
#